data_ac56810bc9bff8e1610d076c6a5827da
#
_entry.id   ac56810bc9bff8e1610d076c6a5827da
#
_cell.length_a   1.000
_cell.length_b   1.000
_cell.length_c   1.000
_cell.angle_alpha   90.00
_cell.angle_beta   90.00
_cell.angle_gamma   90.00
#
_symmetry.space_group_name_H-M   'P 1'
#
loop_
_entity.id
_entity.type
_entity.pdbx_description
1 polymer ?
#
loop_
_entity_poly.entity_id
_entity_poly.type
_entity_poly.pdbx_seq_one_letter_code
_entity_poly.pdbx_strand_id
1 'polypeptide(L)'
;MATMNPTWSHKLHGNFTLGQFENDPYIKFMLAKGEKWAFITDRLRVLILQQYGGLYIDADAQPLRPFDTVDCWGDNVDFVAAMRSPNRKDVALHRGVPLIDNTFLASAPSGRLIGHISALWSPAQVTGTNNAINGYRTGLAVIEHSDNTTRILNHRYIYCEQRYPESIVFHDMHNLSSWTQK
;
A
#
# COMPACT_ATOMS: atom_id res chain seq x y z
N MET A 1 7.25 16.06 3.94
CA MET A 1 7.33 14.76 4.68
C MET A 1 8.46 14.78 5.71
N ALA A 2 9.72 15.02 5.33
CA ALA A 2 10.87 15.00 6.25
C ALA A 2 10.78 15.98 7.44
N THR A 3 10.30 17.20 7.22
CA THR A 3 10.12 18.20 8.30
C THR A 3 9.13 17.79 9.39
N MET A 4 8.15 16.96 9.06
CA MET A 4 7.12 16.51 10.01
C MET A 4 7.53 15.21 10.72
N ASN A 5 8.41 14.43 10.12
CA ASN A 5 8.90 13.14 10.63
C ASN A 5 10.44 13.11 10.62
N PRO A 6 11.11 13.98 11.41
CA PRO A 6 12.57 14.15 11.33
C PRO A 6 13.37 12.95 11.85
N THR A 7 12.75 12.11 12.67
CA THR A 7 13.34 10.90 13.23
C THR A 7 13.33 9.72 12.24
N TRP A 8 12.57 9.85 11.16
CA TRP A 8 12.45 8.80 10.15
C TRP A 8 13.43 9.02 9.00
N SER A 9 14.07 7.94 8.54
CA SER A 9 14.82 7.95 7.28
C SER A 9 13.86 8.02 6.09
N HIS A 10 14.17 8.87 5.12
CA HIS A 10 13.32 9.09 3.94
C HIS A 10 14.05 8.62 2.68
N LYS A 11 13.40 7.79 1.88
CA LYS A 11 13.91 7.33 0.59
C LYS A 11 12.85 7.50 -0.49
N LEU A 12 13.19 8.23 -1.54
CA LEU A 12 12.37 8.30 -2.74
C LEU A 12 12.73 7.13 -3.67
N HIS A 13 11.74 6.33 -4.01
CA HIS A 13 11.88 5.21 -4.93
C HIS A 13 11.54 5.65 -6.37
N GLY A 14 12.44 5.39 -7.29
CA GLY A 14 12.32 5.75 -8.71
C GLY A 14 12.85 4.65 -9.62
N ASN A 15 13.28 5.00 -10.83
CA ASN A 15 13.75 4.07 -11.85
C ASN A 15 14.85 3.12 -11.38
N PHE A 16 15.76 3.58 -10.51
CA PHE A 16 16.80 2.73 -9.94
C PHE A 16 16.20 1.58 -9.11
N THR A 17 15.15 1.85 -8.34
CA THR A 17 14.46 0.82 -7.56
C THR A 17 13.75 -0.18 -8.48
N LEU A 18 13.18 0.28 -9.59
CA LEU A 18 12.61 -0.62 -10.58
C LEU A 18 13.67 -1.61 -11.11
N GLY A 19 14.87 -1.13 -11.45
CA GLY A 19 15.97 -1.99 -11.91
C GLY A 19 16.34 -3.10 -10.93
N GLN A 20 16.22 -2.87 -9.62
CA GLN A 20 16.46 -3.91 -8.61
C GLN A 20 15.44 -5.05 -8.66
N PHE A 21 14.22 -4.76 -9.11
CA PHE A 21 13.10 -5.71 -9.15
C PHE A 21 12.66 -6.06 -10.57
N GLU A 22 13.43 -5.67 -11.60
CA GLU A 22 13.09 -5.93 -13.01
C GLU A 22 12.91 -7.42 -13.34
N ASN A 23 13.53 -8.29 -12.54
CA ASN A 23 13.43 -9.73 -12.70
C ASN A 23 12.20 -10.35 -12.01
N ASP A 24 11.40 -9.59 -11.27
CA ASP A 24 10.14 -10.07 -10.72
C ASP A 24 9.19 -10.48 -11.86
N PRO A 25 8.62 -11.70 -11.82
CA PRO A 25 7.79 -12.21 -12.92
C PRO A 25 6.57 -11.35 -13.23
N TYR A 26 5.95 -10.76 -12.20
CA TYR A 26 4.80 -9.89 -12.37
C TYR A 26 5.20 -8.56 -13.04
N ILE A 27 6.29 -7.95 -12.59
CA ILE A 27 6.81 -6.70 -13.18
C ILE A 27 7.16 -6.92 -14.64
N LYS A 28 7.91 -7.99 -14.97
CA LYS A 28 8.21 -8.34 -16.37
C LYS A 28 6.97 -8.48 -17.22
N PHE A 29 5.97 -9.19 -16.72
CA PHE A 29 4.71 -9.39 -17.42
C PHE A 29 3.98 -8.07 -17.68
N MET A 30 3.90 -7.17 -16.68
CA MET A 30 3.23 -5.88 -16.80
C MET A 30 3.97 -4.93 -17.77
N LEU A 31 5.30 -4.91 -17.70
CA LEU A 31 6.14 -4.14 -18.64
C LEU A 31 5.98 -4.64 -20.08
N ALA A 32 6.00 -5.95 -20.28
CA ALA A 32 5.83 -6.56 -21.63
C ALA A 32 4.46 -6.26 -22.24
N LYS A 33 3.42 -6.08 -21.39
CA LYS A 33 2.08 -5.69 -21.84
C LYS A 33 1.91 -4.19 -22.06
N GLY A 34 2.89 -3.37 -21.67
CA GLY A 34 2.75 -1.91 -21.71
C GLY A 34 1.70 -1.37 -20.72
N GLU A 35 1.53 -2.05 -19.60
CA GLU A 35 0.56 -1.66 -18.58
C GLU A 35 0.97 -0.36 -17.86
N LYS A 36 -0.02 0.29 -17.26
CA LYS A 36 0.20 1.57 -16.57
C LYS A 36 1.18 1.41 -15.39
N TRP A 37 2.05 2.39 -15.23
CA TRP A 37 3.03 2.45 -14.13
C TRP A 37 2.41 2.26 -12.74
N ALA A 38 1.19 2.72 -12.56
CA ALA A 38 0.47 2.54 -11.32
C ALA A 38 0.33 1.07 -10.89
N PHE A 39 0.12 0.15 -11.83
CA PHE A 39 0.04 -1.29 -11.52
C PHE A 39 1.41 -1.90 -11.20
N ILE A 40 2.46 -1.39 -11.87
CA ILE A 40 3.84 -1.79 -11.58
C ILE A 40 4.24 -1.30 -10.18
N THR A 41 3.91 -0.06 -9.83
CA THR A 41 4.21 0.51 -8.52
C THR A 41 3.45 -0.18 -7.39
N ASP A 42 2.25 -0.69 -7.64
CA ASP A 42 1.52 -1.52 -6.68
C ASP A 42 2.29 -2.79 -6.30
N ARG A 43 2.96 -3.42 -7.26
CA ARG A 43 3.84 -4.55 -6.98
C ARG A 43 5.14 -4.11 -6.29
N LEU A 44 5.74 -3.04 -6.78
CA LEU A 44 7.00 -2.53 -6.24
C LEU A 44 6.91 -2.20 -4.75
N ARG A 45 5.82 -1.57 -4.29
CA ARG A 45 5.66 -1.25 -2.85
C ARG A 45 5.69 -2.49 -1.97
N VAL A 46 5.11 -3.60 -2.44
CA VAL A 46 5.13 -4.89 -1.71
C VAL A 46 6.54 -5.45 -1.65
N LEU A 47 7.27 -5.45 -2.77
CA LEU A 47 8.65 -5.94 -2.84
C LEU A 47 9.60 -5.09 -2.00
N ILE A 48 9.46 -3.76 -2.04
CA ILE A 48 10.24 -2.82 -1.23
C ILE A 48 10.03 -3.11 0.26
N LEU A 49 8.77 -3.22 0.69
CA LEU A 49 8.44 -3.51 2.08
C LEU A 49 8.93 -4.88 2.52
N GLN A 50 8.82 -5.89 1.65
CA GLN A 50 9.32 -7.24 1.95
C GLN A 50 10.84 -7.25 2.12
N GLN A 51 11.58 -6.51 1.30
CA GLN A 51 13.04 -6.50 1.33
C GLN A 51 13.60 -5.59 2.42
N TYR A 52 13.07 -4.38 2.56
CA TYR A 52 13.65 -3.33 3.40
C TYR A 52 12.83 -3.03 4.64
N GLY A 53 11.57 -3.44 4.68
CA GLY A 53 10.63 -3.01 5.71
C GLY A 53 10.32 -1.51 5.65
N GLY A 54 9.82 -0.99 6.75
CA GLY A 54 9.51 0.42 6.93
C GLY A 54 8.09 0.78 6.53
N LEU A 55 7.86 2.06 6.27
CA LEU A 55 6.58 2.63 5.88
C LEU A 55 6.63 3.10 4.42
N TYR A 56 5.78 2.53 3.58
CA TYR A 56 5.52 3.02 2.23
C TYR A 56 4.37 4.02 2.24
N ILE A 57 4.58 5.14 1.57
CA ILE A 57 3.56 6.16 1.31
C ILE A 57 3.66 6.57 -0.15
N ASP A 58 2.53 6.76 -0.84
CA ASP A 58 2.50 7.30 -2.19
C ASP A 58 3.11 8.72 -2.22
N ALA A 59 3.86 9.05 -3.28
CA ALA A 59 4.61 10.30 -3.38
C ALA A 59 3.72 11.56 -3.38
N ASP A 60 2.45 11.40 -3.73
CA ASP A 60 1.42 12.43 -3.75
C ASP A 60 0.58 12.47 -2.45
N ALA A 61 0.85 11.59 -1.53
CA ALA A 61 0.22 11.60 -0.21
C ALA A 61 0.91 12.62 0.71
N GLN A 62 0.12 13.44 1.37
CA GLN A 62 0.58 14.48 2.28
C GLN A 62 0.43 14.05 3.74
N PRO A 63 1.51 13.95 4.53
CA PRO A 63 1.40 13.79 5.97
C PRO A 63 0.69 14.97 6.60
N LEU A 64 -0.22 14.71 7.52
CA LEU A 64 -0.97 15.72 8.25
C LEU A 64 -0.45 15.92 9.68
N ARG A 65 0.22 14.91 10.23
CA ARG A 65 0.86 14.93 11.54
C ARG A 65 2.01 13.91 11.60
N PRO A 66 2.87 13.98 12.62
CA PRO A 66 3.95 13.01 12.79
C PRO A 66 3.43 11.57 12.90
N PHE A 67 4.07 10.62 12.23
CA PHE A 67 3.68 9.21 12.26
C PHE A 67 3.83 8.60 13.65
N ASP A 68 4.80 9.07 14.43
CA ASP A 68 5.03 8.63 15.81
C ASP A 68 3.85 8.93 16.74
N THR A 69 2.90 9.77 16.32
CA THR A 69 1.68 10.07 17.09
C THR A 69 0.58 9.00 16.96
N VAL A 70 0.81 7.97 16.15
CA VAL A 70 -0.15 6.89 15.93
C VAL A 70 0.27 5.68 16.76
N ASP A 71 -0.63 5.22 17.61
CA ASP A 71 -0.40 4.02 18.42
C ASP A 71 -0.58 2.74 17.61
N CYS A 72 0.27 2.57 16.61
CA CYS A 72 0.29 1.36 15.78
C CYS A 72 1.70 0.79 15.60
N TRP A 73 2.71 1.47 16.16
CA TRP A 73 4.10 1.05 16.09
C TRP A 73 4.49 0.31 17.36
N GLY A 74 5.39 -0.62 17.27
CA GLY A 74 5.93 -1.36 18.43
C GLY A 74 6.81 -2.52 17.99
N ASP A 75 7.62 -3.02 18.90
CA ASP A 75 8.63 -4.06 18.62
C ASP A 75 8.05 -5.37 18.08
N ASN A 76 6.78 -5.63 18.38
CA ASN A 76 6.08 -6.85 17.95
C ASN A 76 5.12 -6.60 16.77
N VAL A 77 5.20 -5.46 16.09
CA VAL A 77 4.34 -5.17 14.95
C VAL A 77 5.02 -5.61 13.66
N ASP A 78 4.41 -6.59 12.98
CA ASP A 78 4.89 -7.12 11.70
C ASP A 78 4.33 -6.35 10.51
N PHE A 79 3.08 -5.87 10.63
CA PHE A 79 2.39 -5.22 9.52
C PHE A 79 1.38 -4.17 10.00
N VAL A 80 1.39 -3.02 9.33
CA VAL A 80 0.40 -1.95 9.53
C VAL A 80 -0.19 -1.54 8.19
N ALA A 81 -1.51 -1.42 8.13
CA ALA A 81 -2.21 -0.89 6.98
C ALA A 81 -3.47 -0.16 7.42
N ALA A 82 -4.11 0.56 6.52
CA ALA A 82 -5.41 1.15 6.77
C ALA A 82 -6.48 0.57 5.86
N MET A 83 -7.69 0.46 6.36
CA MET A 83 -8.85 0.12 5.53
C MET A 83 -9.17 1.26 4.57
N ARG A 84 -9.61 0.92 3.38
CA ARG A 84 -10.21 1.86 2.44
C ARG A 84 -11.58 2.32 2.94
N SER A 85 -11.96 3.56 2.62
CA SER A 85 -13.26 4.10 3.01
C SER A 85 -14.41 3.20 2.50
N PRO A 86 -15.38 2.85 3.36
CA PRO A 86 -16.52 2.01 2.98
C PRO A 86 -17.47 2.70 1.98
N ASN A 87 -17.40 4.03 1.86
CA ASN A 87 -18.25 4.80 0.95
C ASN A 87 -17.81 4.72 -0.52
N ARG A 88 -16.65 4.12 -0.79
CA ARG A 88 -16.16 3.95 -2.15
C ARG A 88 -16.93 2.85 -2.87
N LYS A 89 -17.30 3.11 -4.14
CA LYS A 89 -18.05 2.18 -4.98
C LYS A 89 -17.34 0.83 -5.18
N ASP A 90 -16.00 0.83 -5.19
CA ASP A 90 -15.19 -0.38 -5.33
C ASP A 90 -15.28 -1.29 -4.11
N VAL A 91 -15.52 -0.75 -2.91
CA VAL A 91 -15.69 -1.55 -1.69
C VAL A 91 -16.96 -2.40 -1.75
N ALA A 92 -18.05 -1.87 -2.30
CA ALA A 92 -19.31 -2.59 -2.41
C ALA A 92 -19.24 -3.86 -3.28
N LEU A 93 -18.24 -3.94 -4.16
CA LEU A 93 -18.06 -5.07 -5.09
C LEU A 93 -17.40 -6.30 -4.44
N HIS A 94 -16.76 -6.16 -3.30
CA HIS A 94 -15.89 -7.19 -2.72
C HIS A 94 -16.47 -7.89 -1.48
N ARG A 95 -17.78 -8.01 -1.39
CA ARG A 95 -18.59 -8.87 -0.49
C ARG A 95 -17.88 -9.35 0.80
N GLY A 96 -17.64 -8.44 1.74
CA GLY A 96 -17.15 -8.80 3.07
C GLY A 96 -15.62 -8.93 3.23
N VAL A 97 -14.86 -8.80 2.15
CA VAL A 97 -13.40 -8.68 2.23
C VAL A 97 -13.03 -7.22 2.46
N PRO A 98 -12.29 -6.86 3.53
CA PRO A 98 -11.84 -5.49 3.73
C PRO A 98 -10.90 -5.09 2.60
N LEU A 99 -11.17 -3.97 1.95
CA LEU A 99 -10.20 -3.38 1.03
C LEU A 99 -9.16 -2.60 1.82
N ILE A 100 -7.91 -2.94 1.62
CA ILE A 100 -6.78 -2.24 2.21
C ILE A 100 -6.37 -1.10 1.27
N ASP A 101 -6.09 0.05 1.85
CA ASP A 101 -5.59 1.20 1.10
C ASP A 101 -4.09 1.02 0.82
N ASN A 102 -3.71 1.05 -0.46
CA ASN A 102 -2.32 0.85 -0.88
C ASN A 102 -1.43 2.08 -0.69
N THR A 103 -2.02 3.23 -0.37
CA THR A 103 -1.27 4.49 -0.15
C THR A 103 -0.41 4.45 1.10
N PHE A 104 -0.81 3.63 2.09
CA PHE A 104 -0.16 3.56 3.39
C PHE A 104 -0.03 2.11 3.82
N LEU A 105 1.18 1.58 3.73
CA LEU A 105 1.50 0.21 4.14
C LEU A 105 2.83 0.22 4.89
N ALA A 106 2.90 -0.46 6.02
CA ALA A 106 4.15 -0.67 6.73
C ALA A 106 4.37 -2.14 7.04
N SER A 107 5.62 -2.55 7.05
CA SER A 107 6.00 -3.92 7.40
C SER A 107 7.38 -3.97 8.03
N ALA A 108 7.61 -4.98 8.88
CA ALA A 108 8.96 -5.39 9.23
C ALA A 108 9.67 -5.95 7.97
N PRO A 109 11.02 -5.85 7.88
CA PRO A 109 11.76 -6.50 6.79
C PRO A 109 11.53 -8.01 6.84
N SER A 110 11.24 -8.61 5.68
CA SER A 110 10.89 -10.05 5.59
C SER A 110 9.71 -10.45 6.48
N GLY A 111 8.84 -9.50 6.82
CA GLY A 111 7.67 -9.71 7.63
C GLY A 111 6.78 -10.84 7.08
N ARG A 112 6.12 -11.56 7.98
CA ARG A 112 5.35 -12.73 7.61
C ARG A 112 4.16 -12.35 6.72
N LEU A 113 3.38 -11.34 7.11
CA LEU A 113 2.17 -10.97 6.37
C LEU A 113 2.51 -10.35 5.01
N ILE A 114 3.55 -9.49 4.90
CA ILE A 114 3.98 -8.95 3.61
C ILE A 114 4.46 -10.04 2.66
N GLY A 115 5.06 -11.14 3.20
CA GLY A 115 5.41 -12.34 2.45
C GLY A 115 4.18 -13.02 1.84
N HIS A 116 3.13 -13.22 2.62
CA HIS A 116 1.85 -13.77 2.11
C HIS A 116 1.21 -12.86 1.06
N ILE A 117 1.18 -11.55 1.29
CA ILE A 117 0.70 -10.58 0.31
C ILE A 117 1.51 -10.71 -0.98
N SER A 118 2.83 -10.77 -0.88
CA SER A 118 3.73 -10.90 -2.04
C SER A 118 3.46 -12.17 -2.84
N ALA A 119 3.17 -13.29 -2.18
CA ALA A 119 2.89 -14.57 -2.84
C ALA A 119 1.60 -14.56 -3.67
N LEU A 120 0.64 -13.67 -3.35
CA LEU A 120 -0.59 -13.50 -4.14
C LEU A 120 -0.39 -12.76 -5.47
N TRP A 121 0.82 -12.22 -5.72
CA TRP A 121 1.16 -11.52 -6.95
C TRP A 121 1.79 -12.48 -7.96
N SER A 122 0.94 -13.13 -8.77
CA SER A 122 1.37 -14.02 -9.83
C SER A 122 0.86 -13.52 -11.19
N PRO A 123 1.64 -13.63 -12.28
CA PRO A 123 1.17 -13.33 -13.62
C PRO A 123 -0.10 -14.10 -14.01
N ALA A 124 -0.24 -15.35 -13.53
CA ALA A 124 -1.41 -16.17 -13.78
C ALA A 124 -2.70 -15.65 -13.12
N GLN A 125 -2.57 -14.80 -12.10
CA GLN A 125 -3.68 -14.21 -11.36
C GLN A 125 -4.07 -12.80 -11.86
N VAL A 126 -3.42 -12.32 -12.93
CA VAL A 126 -3.74 -11.03 -13.55
C VAL A 126 -5.00 -11.18 -14.39
N THR A 127 -6.14 -11.21 -13.74
CA THR A 127 -7.46 -11.25 -14.40
C THR A 127 -8.08 -9.86 -14.59
N GLY A 128 -7.35 -8.80 -14.27
CA GLY A 128 -7.80 -7.41 -14.41
C GLY A 128 -6.78 -6.43 -13.88
N THR A 129 -6.76 -5.24 -14.46
CA THR A 129 -5.86 -4.13 -14.14
C THR A 129 -6.53 -3.11 -13.24
N ASN A 130 -7.22 -3.56 -12.20
CA ASN A 130 -8.01 -2.70 -11.34
C ASN A 130 -7.33 -2.55 -9.97
N ASN A 131 -7.14 -1.31 -9.49
CA ASN A 131 -6.62 -1.01 -8.15
C ASN A 131 -7.40 -1.68 -7.02
N ALA A 132 -8.70 -1.88 -7.21
CA ALA A 132 -9.52 -2.60 -6.26
C ALA A 132 -9.00 -4.03 -6.04
N ILE A 133 -8.43 -4.67 -7.07
CA ILE A 133 -7.89 -6.04 -6.98
C ILE A 133 -6.68 -6.07 -6.02
N ASN A 134 -5.83 -5.05 -6.02
CA ASN A 134 -4.65 -5.01 -5.16
C ASN A 134 -5.04 -4.83 -3.69
N GLY A 135 -5.95 -3.90 -3.40
CA GLY A 135 -6.52 -3.74 -2.06
C GLY A 135 -7.27 -4.98 -1.59
N TYR A 136 -7.96 -5.67 -2.51
CA TYR A 136 -8.66 -6.92 -2.24
C TYR A 136 -7.70 -8.07 -1.90
N ARG A 137 -6.61 -8.24 -2.67
CA ARG A 137 -5.58 -9.28 -2.39
C ARG A 137 -4.93 -9.05 -1.03
N THR A 138 -4.58 -7.82 -0.72
CA THR A 138 -4.06 -7.46 0.60
C THR A 138 -5.08 -7.77 1.69
N GLY A 139 -6.37 -7.46 1.46
CA GLY A 139 -7.46 -7.78 2.37
C GLY A 139 -7.65 -9.27 2.60
N LEU A 140 -7.55 -10.09 1.56
CA LEU A 140 -7.58 -11.56 1.69
C LEU A 140 -6.43 -12.07 2.56
N ALA A 141 -5.20 -11.63 2.30
CA ALA A 141 -4.05 -12.02 3.10
C ALA A 141 -4.22 -11.62 4.58
N VAL A 142 -4.80 -10.43 4.82
CA VAL A 142 -5.10 -9.96 6.19
C VAL A 142 -6.10 -10.91 6.87
N ILE A 143 -7.20 -11.28 6.19
CA ILE A 143 -8.19 -12.20 6.77
C ILE A 143 -7.58 -13.57 7.09
N GLU A 144 -6.78 -14.10 6.18
CA GLU A 144 -6.27 -15.47 6.28
C GLU A 144 -5.07 -15.61 7.22
N HIS A 145 -4.27 -14.55 7.35
CA HIS A 145 -2.93 -14.63 7.96
C HIS A 145 -2.66 -13.58 9.04
N SER A 146 -3.60 -12.69 9.38
CA SER A 146 -3.38 -11.72 10.46
C SER A 146 -3.33 -12.39 11.83
N ASP A 147 -2.55 -11.80 12.71
CA ASP A 147 -2.45 -12.18 14.12
C ASP A 147 -2.25 -10.93 15.01
N ASN A 148 -1.80 -11.14 16.23
CA ASN A 148 -1.57 -10.06 17.20
C ASN A 148 -0.40 -9.12 16.81
N THR A 149 0.36 -9.42 15.77
CA THR A 149 1.42 -8.56 15.21
C THR A 149 0.94 -7.67 14.08
N THR A 150 -0.33 -7.84 13.65
CA THR A 150 -0.95 -7.07 12.56
C THR A 150 -1.79 -5.93 13.14
N ARG A 151 -1.66 -4.73 12.58
CA ARG A 151 -2.46 -3.55 12.92
C ARG A 151 -3.19 -3.03 11.69
N ILE A 152 -4.52 -3.08 11.73
CA ILE A 152 -5.37 -2.53 10.66
C ILE A 152 -6.08 -1.29 11.19
N LEU A 153 -5.64 -0.16 10.70
CA LEU A 153 -6.19 1.15 11.07
C LEU A 153 -7.54 1.37 10.40
N ASN A 154 -8.39 2.13 11.06
CA ASN A 154 -9.65 2.58 10.47
C ASN A 154 -9.37 3.47 9.25
N HIS A 155 -10.26 3.48 8.25
CA HIS A 155 -10.17 4.33 7.04
C HIS A 155 -9.97 5.83 7.34
N ARG A 156 -10.40 6.30 8.51
CA ARG A 156 -10.26 7.70 8.92
C ARG A 156 -8.81 8.15 9.13
N TYR A 157 -7.89 7.21 9.33
CA TYR A 157 -6.46 7.53 9.46
C TYR A 157 -5.84 7.92 8.11
N ILE A 158 -6.30 7.29 7.03
CA ILE A 158 -5.84 7.58 5.66
C ILE A 158 -6.98 8.22 4.92
N TYR A 159 -6.86 9.50 4.72
CA TYR A 159 -7.91 10.33 4.17
C TYR A 159 -7.84 10.41 2.64
N CYS A 160 -8.96 10.15 1.98
CA CYS A 160 -9.13 10.35 0.54
C CYS A 160 -10.22 11.37 0.18
N GLU A 161 -11.25 11.52 0.99
CA GLU A 161 -12.43 12.34 0.65
C GLU A 161 -12.78 13.34 1.74
N GLN A 162 -12.47 13.06 3.00
CA GLN A 162 -12.82 13.88 4.14
C GLN A 162 -11.71 13.83 5.21
N ARG A 163 -11.30 14.98 5.73
CA ARG A 163 -10.36 15.04 6.86
C ARG A 163 -11.08 14.76 8.16
N TYR A 164 -10.51 13.86 8.94
CA TYR A 164 -10.94 13.55 10.29
C TYR A 164 -9.88 14.04 11.29
N PRO A 165 -10.22 14.28 12.56
CA PRO A 165 -9.24 14.66 13.58
C PRO A 165 -8.09 13.66 13.74
N GLU A 166 -8.39 12.36 13.54
CA GLU A 166 -7.43 11.26 13.59
C GLU A 166 -6.60 11.07 12.32
N SER A 167 -6.91 11.77 11.21
CA SER A 167 -6.19 11.58 9.94
C SER A 167 -4.69 11.89 10.07
N ILE A 168 -3.86 10.98 9.60
CA ILE A 168 -2.39 11.09 9.58
C ILE A 168 -1.83 11.36 8.20
N VAL A 169 -2.55 10.94 7.16
CA VAL A 169 -2.20 11.16 5.77
C VAL A 169 -3.42 11.67 5.01
N PHE A 170 -3.19 12.65 4.17
CA PHE A 170 -4.10 13.09 3.13
C PHE A 170 -3.62 12.60 1.77
N HIS A 171 -4.49 11.92 1.05
CA HIS A 171 -4.24 11.48 -0.32
C HIS A 171 -5.37 11.99 -1.20
N ASP A 172 -5.09 13.01 -2.01
CA ASP A 172 -6.06 13.63 -2.92
C ASP A 172 -6.16 12.81 -4.22
N MET A 173 -7.01 11.82 -4.21
CA MET A 173 -7.24 10.97 -5.39
C MET A 173 -7.94 11.71 -6.55
N HIS A 174 -8.49 12.90 -6.31
CA HIS A 174 -9.22 13.64 -7.34
C HIS A 174 -8.30 14.47 -8.25
N ASN A 175 -7.14 14.90 -7.74
CA ASN A 175 -6.18 15.72 -8.48
C ASN A 175 -5.14 14.90 -9.28
N LEU A 176 -5.17 13.57 -9.17
CA LEU A 176 -4.15 12.73 -9.77
C LEU A 176 -4.62 12.12 -11.09
N SER A 177 -4.30 12.84 -12.14
CA SER A 177 -4.41 12.36 -13.51
C SER A 177 -3.43 11.23 -13.85
N SER A 178 -2.56 10.79 -12.92
CA SER A 178 -1.59 9.71 -13.17
C SER A 178 -2.25 8.39 -13.62
N TRP A 179 -3.50 8.15 -13.19
CA TRP A 179 -4.29 7.00 -13.60
C TRP A 179 -4.96 7.16 -14.97
N THR A 180 -5.09 8.40 -15.47
CA THR A 180 -5.77 8.73 -16.73
C THR A 180 -4.81 9.05 -17.86
N GLN A 181 -3.53 9.30 -17.59
CA GLN A 181 -2.55 9.50 -18.64
C GLN A 181 -2.23 8.16 -19.32
N LYS A 182 -2.44 8.15 -20.62
CA LYS A 182 -2.11 7.05 -21.54
C LYS A 182 -0.60 6.98 -21.75
#